data_727ef23f795d1ebfb78d948bd8d38cd1
#
_entry.id   727ef23f795d1ebfb78d948bd8d38cd1
#
_cell.length_a   1.000
_cell.length_b   1.000
_cell.length_c   1.000
_cell.angle_alpha   90.00
_cell.angle_beta   90.00
_cell.angle_gamma   90.00
#
_symmetry.space_group_name_H-M   'P 1'
#
loop_
_entity.id
_entity.type
_entity.pdbx_description
1 polymer ?
#
loop_
_entity_poly.entity_id
_entity_poly.type
_entity_poly.pdbx_seq_one_letter_code
_entity_poly.pdbx_strand_id
1 'polypeptide(L)'
;IAINPLNKKKVPVYFANFVLMEYGFGAVFGCPAHDQRDLDFANKYNLEILPVVKPENHSGQFVVKNEAYTGPGIIFNSEFLNNLKVPGESISETIKILEDKKIGKKKINFRLKDWGISRQRYWGCPIPIAYNKNNVAIKVPLENLPIKLPEKIDLNTTGNPLDHQHDWKNIKINGENCTIETDTLDTFVDSSWYFLRFCSPSNKECAFSDEEINYWMPVDQYIGGVEHAILHLLYSRFFTLALGNKNKKFNIKEPFLGLFTQGMVCHETYKDENGFWLNPNEVEISKENNYFINGKPEKKVTVGAPESMSKSKKNTIDPGEMIKNYGADAVRFFILSDSPPEKDVQWSDQG
;
A
#
# COMPACT_ATOMS: atom_id res chain seq x y z
N ILE A 1 -0.35 -22.95 35.97
CA ILE A 1 -1.82 -23.05 36.03
C ILE A 1 -2.38 -21.68 36.25
N ALA A 2 -3.38 -21.30 35.46
CA ALA A 2 -4.18 -20.09 35.64
C ALA A 2 -5.64 -20.47 35.94
N ILE A 3 -6.40 -19.52 36.47
CA ILE A 3 -7.83 -19.67 36.72
C ILE A 3 -8.59 -18.82 35.70
N ASN A 4 -9.43 -19.47 34.90
CA ASN A 4 -10.30 -18.76 33.98
C ASN A 4 -11.26 -17.84 34.77
N PRO A 5 -11.22 -16.51 34.55
CA PRO A 5 -11.99 -15.57 35.39
C PRO A 5 -13.50 -15.70 35.21
N LEU A 6 -13.96 -16.27 34.09
CA LEU A 6 -15.41 -16.39 33.79
C LEU A 6 -16.04 -17.62 34.43
N ASN A 7 -15.42 -18.80 34.28
CA ASN A 7 -16.00 -20.07 34.78
C ASN A 7 -15.23 -20.71 35.96
N LYS A 8 -14.17 -20.04 36.42
CA LYS A 8 -13.33 -20.48 37.56
C LYS A 8 -12.60 -21.80 37.36
N LYS A 9 -12.60 -22.37 36.14
CA LYS A 9 -11.86 -23.58 35.83
C LYS A 9 -10.35 -23.31 35.83
N LYS A 10 -9.58 -24.26 36.27
CA LYS A 10 -8.11 -24.26 36.19
C LYS A 10 -7.71 -24.62 34.76
N VAL A 11 -6.86 -23.80 34.16
CA VAL A 11 -6.31 -24.01 32.82
C VAL A 11 -4.80 -24.08 32.91
N PRO A 12 -4.14 -24.97 32.15
CA PRO A 12 -2.67 -25.06 32.12
C PRO A 12 -2.11 -23.83 31.39
N VAL A 13 -0.87 -23.47 31.74
CA VAL A 13 -0.12 -22.40 31.09
C VAL A 13 1.12 -23.00 30.49
N TYR A 14 1.35 -22.72 29.20
CA TYR A 14 2.49 -23.20 28.43
C TYR A 14 3.24 -22.06 27.79
N PHE A 15 4.50 -22.27 27.45
CA PHE A 15 5.29 -21.40 26.59
C PHE A 15 5.31 -21.99 25.18
N ALA A 16 5.02 -21.17 24.19
CA ALA A 16 5.05 -21.56 22.79
C ALA A 16 5.72 -20.46 21.94
N ASN A 17 6.55 -20.87 20.99
CA ASN A 17 7.31 -19.95 20.13
C ASN A 17 6.43 -19.17 19.13
N PHE A 18 5.22 -19.64 18.87
CA PHE A 18 4.25 -18.96 18.00
C PHE A 18 3.38 -17.91 18.72
N VAL A 19 3.49 -17.81 20.06
CA VAL A 19 2.84 -16.75 20.85
C VAL A 19 3.75 -15.54 20.89
N LEU A 20 3.44 -14.52 20.10
CA LEU A 20 4.25 -13.31 20.00
C LEU A 20 4.00 -12.37 21.17
N MET A 21 5.06 -11.72 21.67
CA MET A 21 4.96 -10.75 22.78
C MET A 21 4.07 -9.54 22.45
N GLU A 22 3.90 -9.24 21.17
CA GLU A 22 3.08 -8.14 20.67
C GLU A 22 1.57 -8.47 20.69
N TYR A 23 1.19 -9.74 20.91
CA TYR A 23 -0.20 -10.12 21.06
C TYR A 23 -0.69 -9.82 22.49
N GLY A 24 -1.50 -8.78 22.62
CA GLY A 24 -2.01 -8.35 23.90
C GLY A 24 -0.89 -7.94 24.85
N PHE A 25 -0.65 -8.73 25.88
CA PHE A 25 0.45 -8.58 26.84
C PHE A 25 1.41 -9.78 26.82
N GLY A 26 1.48 -10.50 25.69
CA GLY A 26 2.30 -11.70 25.53
C GLY A 26 1.67 -12.96 26.13
N ALA A 27 0.39 -12.92 26.50
CA ALA A 27 -0.38 -14.08 26.93
C ALA A 27 -1.71 -14.14 26.18
N VAL A 28 -2.04 -15.31 25.62
CA VAL A 28 -3.29 -15.55 24.87
C VAL A 28 -3.98 -16.79 25.38
N PHE A 29 -5.31 -16.88 25.22
CA PHE A 29 -6.03 -18.12 25.43
C PHE A 29 -5.81 -19.03 24.22
N GLY A 30 -5.30 -20.25 24.48
CA GLY A 30 -5.26 -21.30 23.48
C GLY A 30 -6.67 -21.81 23.18
N CYS A 31 -6.97 -22.05 21.92
CA CYS A 31 -8.25 -22.60 21.47
C CYS A 31 -8.03 -23.74 20.44
N PRO A 32 -7.55 -24.92 20.87
CA PRO A 32 -7.09 -25.99 19.99
C PRO A 32 -8.10 -26.42 18.93
N ALA A 33 -9.39 -26.43 19.25
CA ALA A 33 -10.41 -26.79 18.26
C ALA A 33 -10.62 -25.73 17.15
N HIS A 34 -10.09 -24.51 17.31
CA HIS A 34 -10.39 -23.35 16.44
C HIS A 34 -9.18 -22.53 16.00
N ASP A 35 -7.96 -22.95 16.33
CA ASP A 35 -6.70 -22.47 15.77
C ASP A 35 -5.79 -23.66 15.46
N GLN A 36 -5.28 -23.74 14.24
CA GLN A 36 -4.50 -24.91 13.80
C GLN A 36 -3.18 -25.06 14.57
N ARG A 37 -2.52 -23.97 14.93
CA ARG A 37 -1.26 -24.00 15.68
C ARG A 37 -1.48 -24.48 17.10
N ASP A 38 -2.59 -24.07 17.73
CA ASP A 38 -3.01 -24.54 19.05
C ASP A 38 -3.39 -26.02 18.98
N LEU A 39 -4.06 -26.47 17.90
CA LEU A 39 -4.43 -27.86 17.68
C LEU A 39 -3.20 -28.76 17.54
N ASP A 40 -2.23 -28.34 16.72
CA ASP A 40 -0.98 -29.08 16.51
C ASP A 40 -0.19 -29.19 17.83
N PHE A 41 -0.18 -28.11 18.62
CA PHE A 41 0.42 -28.09 19.94
C PHE A 41 -0.31 -29.05 20.90
N ALA A 42 -1.65 -28.98 20.94
CA ALA A 42 -2.46 -29.83 21.79
C ALA A 42 -2.29 -31.32 21.46
N ASN A 43 -2.29 -31.66 20.18
CA ASN A 43 -2.04 -33.03 19.72
C ASN A 43 -0.64 -33.52 20.09
N LYS A 44 0.39 -32.67 19.90
CA LYS A 44 1.79 -33.00 20.23
C LYS A 44 2.00 -33.30 21.74
N TYR A 45 1.29 -32.56 22.59
CA TYR A 45 1.44 -32.65 24.04
C TYR A 45 0.29 -33.40 24.72
N ASN A 46 -0.59 -34.07 23.95
CA ASN A 46 -1.76 -34.81 24.43
C ASN A 46 -2.66 -33.99 25.39
N LEU A 47 -2.95 -32.74 24.98
CA LEU A 47 -3.83 -31.85 25.73
C LEU A 47 -5.29 -32.05 25.32
N GLU A 48 -6.22 -31.65 26.20
CA GLU A 48 -7.64 -31.69 25.91
C GLU A 48 -8.01 -30.73 24.77
N ILE A 49 -8.79 -31.22 23.80
CA ILE A 49 -9.30 -30.44 22.70
C ILE A 49 -10.82 -30.35 22.88
N LEU A 50 -11.29 -29.17 23.31
CA LEU A 50 -12.72 -28.90 23.53
C LEU A 50 -13.27 -28.03 22.40
N PRO A 51 -14.09 -28.59 21.48
CA PRO A 51 -14.77 -27.77 20.48
C PRO A 51 -15.84 -26.89 21.14
N VAL A 52 -15.84 -25.60 20.79
CA VAL A 52 -16.76 -24.60 21.34
C VAL A 52 -17.54 -23.84 20.25
N VAL A 53 -17.22 -24.06 18.98
CA VAL A 53 -17.97 -23.55 17.82
C VAL A 53 -18.27 -24.70 16.88
N LYS A 54 -19.47 -24.77 16.35
CA LYS A 54 -19.88 -25.72 15.31
C LYS A 54 -20.64 -25.01 14.20
N PRO A 55 -20.66 -25.55 12.95
CA PRO A 55 -21.53 -25.03 11.89
C PRO A 55 -23.00 -24.97 12.32
N GLU A 56 -23.75 -23.95 11.91
CA GLU A 56 -25.17 -23.80 12.26
C GLU A 56 -26.01 -25.03 11.90
N ASN A 57 -25.71 -25.67 10.78
CA ASN A 57 -26.46 -26.82 10.26
C ASN A 57 -25.92 -28.18 10.75
N HIS A 58 -24.96 -28.18 11.68
CA HIS A 58 -24.40 -29.45 12.18
C HIS A 58 -25.33 -30.09 13.24
N SER A 59 -25.81 -31.30 12.94
CA SER A 59 -26.55 -32.15 13.84
C SER A 59 -25.66 -33.25 14.41
N GLY A 60 -25.70 -33.45 15.74
CA GLY A 60 -24.93 -34.46 16.43
C GLY A 60 -23.69 -33.96 17.16
N GLN A 61 -22.81 -34.90 17.53
CA GLN A 61 -21.56 -34.60 18.24
C GLN A 61 -20.52 -33.99 17.28
N PHE A 62 -20.03 -32.78 17.58
CA PHE A 62 -18.99 -32.13 16.82
C PHE A 62 -17.63 -32.39 17.45
N VAL A 63 -16.69 -32.98 16.69
CA VAL A 63 -15.37 -33.39 17.17
C VAL A 63 -14.31 -32.83 16.20
N VAL A 64 -13.27 -32.25 16.77
CA VAL A 64 -12.08 -31.76 16.03
C VAL A 64 -10.90 -32.67 16.36
N LYS A 65 -10.16 -33.17 15.34
CA LYS A 65 -9.01 -34.07 15.52
C LYS A 65 -7.72 -33.55 14.87
N ASN A 66 -7.71 -33.41 13.55
CA ASN A 66 -6.51 -33.07 12.77
C ASN A 66 -6.60 -31.70 12.11
N GLU A 67 -7.78 -31.18 11.92
CA GLU A 67 -8.02 -29.87 11.28
C GLU A 67 -8.92 -29.02 12.18
N ALA A 68 -8.45 -27.80 12.49
CA ALA A 68 -9.16 -26.87 13.32
C ALA A 68 -10.36 -26.26 12.57
N TYR A 69 -11.50 -26.14 13.23
CA TYR A 69 -12.66 -25.47 12.65
C TYR A 69 -12.59 -23.96 12.86
N THR A 70 -12.36 -23.21 11.79
CA THR A 70 -12.19 -21.74 11.81
C THR A 70 -13.37 -20.99 11.18
N GLY A 71 -14.41 -21.71 10.75
CA GLY A 71 -15.58 -21.14 10.09
C GLY A 71 -16.57 -20.45 11.05
N PRO A 72 -17.57 -19.72 10.51
CA PRO A 72 -18.67 -19.16 11.26
C PRO A 72 -19.58 -20.27 11.81
N GLY A 73 -20.33 -19.97 12.87
CA GLY A 73 -21.22 -20.97 13.43
C GLY A 73 -21.88 -20.53 14.74
N ILE A 74 -22.27 -21.52 15.54
CA ILE A 74 -22.91 -21.32 16.83
C ILE A 74 -22.01 -21.83 17.94
N ILE A 75 -21.95 -21.08 19.03
CA ILE A 75 -21.22 -21.49 20.25
C ILE A 75 -21.98 -22.58 20.99
N PHE A 76 -21.23 -23.55 21.48
CA PHE A 76 -21.69 -24.59 22.39
C PHE A 76 -20.59 -24.94 23.40
N ASN A 77 -20.83 -25.74 24.41
CA ASN A 77 -19.89 -26.06 25.51
C ASN A 77 -19.28 -24.81 26.22
N SER A 78 -20.02 -23.69 26.22
CA SER A 78 -19.50 -22.39 26.68
C SER A 78 -20.47 -21.68 27.64
N GLU A 79 -21.29 -22.43 28.36
CA GLU A 79 -22.21 -21.95 29.41
C GLU A 79 -23.08 -20.77 28.91
N PHE A 80 -22.91 -19.58 29.45
CA PHE A 80 -23.67 -18.37 29.11
C PHE A 80 -23.48 -17.84 27.68
N LEU A 81 -22.47 -18.31 26.97
CA LEU A 81 -22.25 -17.96 25.55
C LEU A 81 -22.90 -18.95 24.59
N ASN A 82 -23.47 -20.04 25.05
CA ASN A 82 -24.11 -21.03 24.19
C ASN A 82 -25.21 -20.41 23.32
N ASN A 83 -25.32 -20.90 22.10
CA ASN A 83 -26.25 -20.48 21.05
C ASN A 83 -26.00 -19.09 20.44
N LEU A 84 -24.96 -18.38 20.83
CA LEU A 84 -24.58 -17.13 20.19
C LEU A 84 -23.84 -17.39 18.85
N LYS A 85 -24.04 -16.50 17.89
CA LYS A 85 -23.38 -16.57 16.57
C LYS A 85 -21.94 -16.10 16.60
N VAL A 86 -21.10 -16.80 15.82
CA VAL A 86 -19.67 -16.48 15.61
C VAL A 86 -19.45 -16.16 14.14
N PRO A 87 -18.71 -15.08 13.81
CA PRO A 87 -18.29 -13.98 14.68
C PRO A 87 -19.45 -12.99 14.96
N GLY A 88 -19.28 -12.09 15.88
CA GLY A 88 -20.19 -10.97 16.11
C GLY A 88 -20.86 -11.01 17.48
N GLU A 89 -21.99 -11.66 17.61
CA GLU A 89 -22.76 -11.69 18.87
C GLU A 89 -21.94 -12.18 20.06
N SER A 90 -21.20 -13.26 19.86
CA SER A 90 -20.34 -13.86 20.89
C SER A 90 -19.24 -12.93 21.37
N ILE A 91 -18.60 -12.20 20.47
CA ILE A 91 -17.51 -11.25 20.80
C ILE A 91 -18.11 -10.08 21.61
N SER A 92 -19.22 -9.53 21.15
CA SER A 92 -19.88 -8.39 21.80
C SER A 92 -20.36 -8.73 23.21
N GLU A 93 -20.99 -9.91 23.37
CA GLU A 93 -21.48 -10.35 24.68
C GLU A 93 -20.32 -10.69 25.64
N THR A 94 -19.26 -11.34 25.15
CA THR A 94 -18.08 -11.62 25.97
C THR A 94 -17.43 -10.33 26.48
N ILE A 95 -17.26 -9.32 25.60
CA ILE A 95 -16.70 -8.02 26.00
C ILE A 95 -17.57 -7.37 27.06
N LYS A 96 -18.88 -7.31 26.85
CA LYS A 96 -19.83 -6.74 27.79
C LYS A 96 -19.72 -7.39 29.17
N ILE A 97 -19.74 -8.71 29.25
CA ILE A 97 -19.61 -9.45 30.51
C ILE A 97 -18.28 -9.16 31.20
N LEU A 98 -17.17 -9.06 30.47
CA LEU A 98 -15.86 -8.75 31.05
C LEU A 98 -15.84 -7.32 31.61
N GLU A 99 -16.46 -6.37 30.92
CA GLU A 99 -16.55 -4.97 31.36
C GLU A 99 -17.49 -4.83 32.59
N ASP A 100 -18.66 -5.45 32.55
CA ASP A 100 -19.63 -5.45 33.66
C ASP A 100 -19.02 -6.04 34.97
N LYS A 101 -18.24 -7.10 34.81
CA LYS A 101 -17.51 -7.74 35.93
C LYS A 101 -16.22 -6.98 36.31
N LYS A 102 -15.84 -5.93 35.58
CA LYS A 102 -14.60 -5.16 35.80
C LYS A 102 -13.30 -5.98 35.74
N ILE A 103 -13.30 -7.07 34.97
CA ILE A 103 -12.15 -7.99 34.81
C ILE A 103 -11.50 -7.88 33.43
N GLY A 104 -12.04 -7.06 32.54
CA GLY A 104 -11.52 -6.78 31.20
C GLY A 104 -12.11 -5.51 30.63
N LYS A 105 -11.56 -5.06 29.51
CA LYS A 105 -12.08 -3.95 28.73
C LYS A 105 -11.85 -4.17 27.24
N LYS A 106 -12.75 -3.65 26.40
CA LYS A 106 -12.59 -3.65 24.97
C LYS A 106 -11.33 -2.88 24.59
N LYS A 107 -10.50 -3.49 23.72
CA LYS A 107 -9.35 -2.84 23.10
C LYS A 107 -9.40 -3.09 21.60
N ILE A 108 -9.23 -2.04 20.82
CA ILE A 108 -9.09 -2.12 19.37
C ILE A 108 -7.61 -2.02 19.05
N ASN A 109 -7.05 -3.06 18.46
CA ASN A 109 -5.69 -3.06 17.95
C ASN A 109 -5.73 -2.89 16.44
N PHE A 110 -5.13 -1.82 15.94
CA PHE A 110 -4.97 -1.61 14.51
C PHE A 110 -3.78 -2.43 14.01
N ARG A 111 -4.03 -3.30 13.03
CA ARG A 111 -2.97 -4.06 12.36
C ARG A 111 -2.46 -3.29 11.14
N LEU A 112 -1.97 -2.08 11.40
CA LEU A 112 -1.32 -1.26 10.39
C LEU A 112 0.18 -1.48 10.47
N LYS A 113 0.82 -1.66 9.33
CA LYS A 113 2.28 -1.58 9.20
C LYS A 113 2.66 -0.11 9.07
N ASP A 114 3.85 0.23 9.57
CA ASP A 114 4.41 1.55 9.36
C ASP A 114 4.52 1.83 7.86
N TRP A 115 4.13 3.02 7.48
CA TRP A 115 4.25 3.48 6.11
C TRP A 115 5.55 4.26 5.94
N GLY A 116 6.57 3.58 5.41
CA GLY A 116 7.87 4.19 5.15
C GLY A 116 7.79 5.14 3.98
N ILE A 117 8.02 6.44 4.24
CA ILE A 117 8.01 7.50 3.24
C ILE A 117 9.41 8.01 2.89
N SER A 118 10.45 7.56 3.59
CA SER A 118 11.84 7.91 3.31
C SER A 118 12.48 6.98 2.29
N ARG A 119 13.40 7.50 1.49
CA ARG A 119 14.09 6.78 0.43
C ARG A 119 15.58 7.10 0.43
N GLN A 120 16.41 6.07 0.27
CA GLN A 120 17.86 6.14 0.17
C GLN A 120 18.25 6.49 -1.26
N ARG A 121 17.93 7.72 -1.70
CA ARG A 121 18.21 8.19 -3.06
C ARG A 121 18.30 9.71 -3.13
N TYR A 122 18.97 10.21 -4.16
CA TYR A 122 19.14 11.64 -4.39
C TYR A 122 17.81 12.35 -4.71
N TRP A 123 17.03 11.80 -5.65
CA TRP A 123 15.78 12.42 -6.11
C TRP A 123 14.66 12.29 -5.06
N GLY A 124 14.25 13.42 -4.54
CA GLY A 124 13.19 13.56 -3.57
C GLY A 124 13.36 14.81 -2.72
N CYS A 125 12.33 15.22 -1.99
CA CYS A 125 12.43 16.35 -1.07
C CYS A 125 13.27 15.96 0.16
N PRO A 126 14.31 16.75 0.53
CA PRO A 126 15.06 16.52 1.75
C PRO A 126 14.18 16.56 3.00
N ILE A 127 14.47 15.69 3.95
CA ILE A 127 13.73 15.62 5.21
C ILE A 127 14.31 16.62 6.20
N PRO A 128 13.54 17.59 6.76
CA PRO A 128 14.06 18.65 7.62
C PRO A 128 14.30 18.17 9.06
N ILE A 129 15.08 17.11 9.18
CA ILE A 129 15.51 16.52 10.45
C ILE A 129 17.04 16.44 10.45
N ALA A 130 17.63 16.65 11.60
CA ALA A 130 19.05 16.43 11.84
C ALA A 130 19.25 15.61 13.12
N TYR A 131 20.40 14.98 13.23
CA TYR A 131 20.78 14.18 14.39
C TYR A 131 21.94 14.85 15.13
N ASN A 132 21.81 15.01 16.43
CA ASN A 132 22.88 15.52 17.28
C ASN A 132 23.94 14.43 17.56
N LYS A 133 25.00 14.78 18.28
CA LYS A 133 26.09 13.86 18.65
C LYS A 133 25.66 12.60 19.42
N ASN A 134 24.46 12.64 20.03
CA ASN A 134 23.87 11.51 20.76
C ASN A 134 22.87 10.72 19.88
N ASN A 135 22.85 10.98 18.57
CA ASN A 135 21.91 10.39 17.60
C ASN A 135 20.43 10.67 17.93
N VAL A 136 20.14 11.79 18.58
CA VAL A 136 18.78 12.23 18.86
C VAL A 136 18.30 13.09 17.69
N ALA A 137 17.13 12.75 17.14
CA ALA A 137 16.51 13.48 16.05
C ALA A 137 15.99 14.85 16.53
N ILE A 138 16.36 15.91 15.83
CA ILE A 138 15.95 17.28 16.08
C ILE A 138 15.42 17.92 14.79
N LYS A 139 14.49 18.86 14.93
CA LYS A 139 13.99 19.62 13.78
C LYS A 139 15.07 20.59 13.28
N VAL A 140 15.22 20.68 11.97
CA VAL A 140 16.00 21.76 11.35
C VAL A 140 15.27 23.08 11.58
N PRO A 141 15.91 24.12 12.15
CA PRO A 141 15.29 25.41 12.39
C PRO A 141 14.81 26.09 11.10
N LEU A 142 13.78 26.94 11.21
CA LEU A 142 13.19 27.62 10.05
C LEU A 142 14.18 28.49 9.28
N GLU A 143 15.13 29.10 9.95
CA GLU A 143 16.19 29.90 9.35
C GLU A 143 17.16 29.08 8.47
N ASN A 144 17.21 27.78 8.66
CA ASN A 144 18.01 26.85 7.86
C ASN A 144 17.24 26.19 6.71
N LEU A 145 15.98 26.57 6.51
CA LEU A 145 15.13 26.08 5.43
C LEU A 145 15.13 27.07 4.25
N PRO A 146 14.95 26.58 3.02
CA PRO A 146 14.83 25.18 2.62
C PRO A 146 16.17 24.45 2.58
N ILE A 147 16.16 23.16 2.94
CA ILE A 147 17.31 22.29 2.68
C ILE A 147 17.37 22.03 1.18
N LYS A 148 18.43 22.46 0.53
CA LYS A 148 18.65 22.28 -0.91
C LYS A 148 19.52 21.06 -1.14
N LEU A 149 19.17 20.23 -2.12
CA LEU A 149 20.03 19.13 -2.56
C LEU A 149 21.36 19.68 -3.13
N PRO A 150 22.48 18.97 -2.94
CA PRO A 150 23.76 19.38 -3.52
C PRO A 150 23.73 19.30 -5.05
N GLU A 151 24.19 20.33 -5.74
CA GLU A 151 24.19 20.37 -7.21
C GLU A 151 25.18 19.39 -7.84
N LYS A 152 26.27 19.11 -7.13
CA LYS A 152 27.33 18.19 -7.59
C LYS A 152 27.29 16.93 -6.76
N ILE A 153 26.92 15.82 -7.36
CA ILE A 153 26.81 14.52 -6.71
C ILE A 153 27.23 13.41 -7.67
N ASP A 154 27.92 12.41 -7.14
CA ASP A 154 28.19 11.16 -7.85
C ASP A 154 27.06 10.17 -7.57
N LEU A 155 26.27 9.88 -8.60
CA LEU A 155 25.15 8.93 -8.52
C LEU A 155 25.57 7.46 -8.69
N ASN A 156 26.84 7.19 -9.03
CA ASN A 156 27.36 5.84 -9.22
C ASN A 156 27.93 5.23 -7.93
N THR A 157 27.72 5.87 -6.80
CA THR A 157 28.16 5.38 -5.49
C THR A 157 27.30 4.20 -5.00
N THR A 158 27.89 3.32 -4.22
CA THR A 158 27.15 2.26 -3.54
C THR A 158 26.37 2.85 -2.34
N GLY A 159 25.09 2.49 -2.21
CA GLY A 159 24.22 2.98 -1.14
C GLY A 159 23.57 4.32 -1.45
N ASN A 160 23.23 5.10 -0.40
CA ASN A 160 22.62 6.41 -0.56
C ASN A 160 23.67 7.45 -1.01
N PRO A 161 23.54 8.07 -2.19
CA PRO A 161 24.50 9.05 -2.68
C PRO A 161 24.71 10.25 -1.75
N LEU A 162 23.68 10.65 -0.99
CA LEU A 162 23.75 11.76 -0.05
C LEU A 162 24.59 11.46 1.20
N ASP A 163 24.77 10.19 1.57
CA ASP A 163 25.63 9.78 2.67
C ASP A 163 27.12 10.16 2.44
N HIS A 164 27.50 10.22 1.19
CA HIS A 164 28.87 10.56 0.78
C HIS A 164 29.13 12.07 0.67
N GLN A 165 28.11 12.91 0.87
CA GLN A 165 28.22 14.37 0.78
C GLN A 165 28.53 14.99 2.16
N HIS A 166 29.79 14.86 2.62
CA HIS A 166 30.19 15.27 3.96
C HIS A 166 29.98 16.75 4.24
N ASP A 167 30.26 17.63 3.30
CA ASP A 167 30.07 19.07 3.46
C ASP A 167 28.60 19.47 3.54
N TRP A 168 27.75 18.78 2.79
CA TRP A 168 26.32 19.05 2.75
C TRP A 168 25.59 18.55 4.00
N LYS A 169 25.92 17.34 4.48
CA LYS A 169 25.19 16.72 5.60
C LYS A 169 25.55 17.30 6.97
N ASN A 170 26.70 17.97 7.12
CA ASN A 170 27.12 18.54 8.39
C ASN A 170 26.60 19.96 8.56
N ILE A 171 25.83 20.22 9.61
CA ILE A 171 25.22 21.51 9.92
C ILE A 171 25.44 21.86 11.39
N LYS A 172 25.48 23.16 11.68
CA LYS A 172 25.42 23.64 13.07
C LYS A 172 24.01 24.09 13.41
N ILE A 173 23.44 23.52 14.48
CA ILE A 173 22.14 23.90 15.01
C ILE A 173 22.33 24.31 16.47
N ASN A 174 21.96 25.55 16.82
CA ASN A 174 22.14 26.11 18.15
C ASN A 174 23.57 26.01 18.72
N GLY A 175 24.57 26.09 17.82
CA GLY A 175 25.99 25.97 18.18
C GLY A 175 26.53 24.54 18.27
N GLU A 176 25.70 23.51 18.16
CA GLU A 176 26.09 22.12 18.16
C GLU A 176 26.28 21.59 16.73
N ASN A 177 27.27 20.71 16.53
CA ASN A 177 27.43 20.00 15.28
C ASN A 177 26.38 18.89 15.18
N CYS A 178 25.63 18.89 14.09
CA CYS A 178 24.59 17.93 13.78
C CYS A 178 24.78 17.37 12.37
N THR A 179 24.19 16.24 12.11
CA THR A 179 24.15 15.62 10.77
C THR A 179 22.73 15.65 10.25
N ILE A 180 22.49 16.24 9.06
CA ILE A 180 21.17 16.24 8.40
C ILE A 180 20.82 14.81 7.98
N GLU A 181 19.53 14.50 8.01
CA GLU A 181 19.00 13.29 7.42
C GLU A 181 19.36 13.21 5.93
N THR A 182 19.93 12.09 5.52
CA THR A 182 20.39 11.86 4.15
C THR A 182 19.35 11.15 3.28
N ASP A 183 18.34 10.55 3.89
CA ASP A 183 17.17 10.07 3.15
C ASP A 183 16.38 11.25 2.58
N THR A 184 15.74 11.03 1.44
CA THR A 184 14.76 11.96 0.88
C THR A 184 13.36 11.38 0.99
N LEU A 185 12.35 12.23 0.95
CA LEU A 185 10.96 11.77 0.89
C LEU A 185 10.70 11.08 -0.46
N ASP A 186 9.79 10.12 -0.44
CA ASP A 186 9.24 9.53 -1.67
C ASP A 186 8.70 10.66 -2.57
N THR A 187 8.96 10.58 -3.88
CA THR A 187 8.56 11.62 -4.84
C THR A 187 7.04 11.81 -4.91
N PHE A 188 6.25 10.82 -4.50
CA PHE A 188 4.80 10.99 -4.35
C PHE A 188 4.42 11.99 -3.25
N VAL A 189 5.30 12.29 -2.29
CA VAL A 189 5.05 13.35 -1.31
C VAL A 189 4.99 14.71 -2.00
N ASP A 190 5.87 14.99 -2.96
CA ASP A 190 5.85 16.23 -3.73
C ASP A 190 4.56 16.39 -4.53
N SER A 191 4.12 15.33 -5.20
CA SER A 191 2.88 15.33 -5.98
C SER A 191 1.61 15.27 -5.13
N SER A 192 1.72 14.94 -3.84
CA SER A 192 0.56 14.75 -2.95
C SER A 192 -0.24 16.00 -2.64
N TRP A 193 0.27 17.18 -2.95
CA TRP A 193 -0.34 18.46 -2.63
C TRP A 193 -0.29 19.49 -3.77
N TYR A 194 0.15 19.12 -4.98
CA TYR A 194 0.29 20.06 -6.11
C TYR A 194 -1.02 20.76 -6.45
N PHE A 195 -2.15 20.06 -6.33
CA PHE A 195 -3.49 20.61 -6.59
C PHE A 195 -3.85 21.72 -5.60
N LEU A 196 -3.35 21.68 -4.37
CA LEU A 196 -3.48 22.78 -3.40
C LEU A 196 -2.65 24.00 -3.85
N ARG A 197 -1.43 23.75 -4.32
CA ARG A 197 -0.57 24.81 -4.86
C ARG A 197 -1.19 25.46 -6.09
N PHE A 198 -1.89 24.70 -6.92
CA PHE A 198 -2.59 25.23 -8.09
C PHE A 198 -3.70 26.21 -7.74
N CYS A 199 -4.28 26.14 -6.54
CA CYS A 199 -5.25 27.13 -6.08
C CYS A 199 -4.60 28.51 -5.84
N SER A 200 -3.30 28.53 -5.51
CA SER A 200 -2.55 29.77 -5.18
C SER A 200 -1.23 29.86 -5.94
N PRO A 201 -1.21 29.81 -7.29
CA PRO A 201 0.03 29.65 -8.06
C PRO A 201 0.99 30.82 -7.92
N SER A 202 0.47 32.02 -7.70
CA SER A 202 1.27 33.26 -7.58
C SER A 202 1.70 33.61 -6.16
N ASN A 203 1.27 32.85 -5.15
CA ASN A 203 1.61 33.10 -3.76
C ASN A 203 3.10 32.81 -3.51
N LYS A 204 3.84 33.81 -3.02
CA LYS A 204 5.29 33.69 -2.74
C LYS A 204 5.62 33.56 -1.25
N GLU A 205 4.64 33.82 -0.39
CA GLU A 205 4.84 33.86 1.06
C GLU A 205 4.51 32.53 1.74
N CYS A 206 3.53 31.80 1.20
CA CYS A 206 3.11 30.52 1.74
C CYS A 206 2.79 29.49 0.64
N ALA A 207 2.63 28.25 1.01
CA ALA A 207 2.35 27.16 0.08
C ALA A 207 1.02 27.37 -0.67
N PHE A 208 0.02 27.90 0.02
CA PHE A 208 -1.31 28.24 -0.51
C PHE A 208 -2.04 29.15 0.46
N SER A 209 -3.05 29.88 -0.05
CA SER A 209 -3.97 30.71 0.76
C SER A 209 -5.14 29.88 1.26
N ASP A 210 -5.48 29.99 2.54
CA ASP A 210 -6.66 29.31 3.11
C ASP A 210 -7.96 29.73 2.39
N GLU A 211 -8.08 31.00 1.95
CA GLU A 211 -9.23 31.53 1.24
C GLU A 211 -9.39 30.89 -0.13
N GLU A 212 -8.31 30.85 -0.92
CA GLU A 212 -8.32 30.27 -2.27
C GLU A 212 -8.57 28.77 -2.25
N ILE A 213 -8.00 28.05 -1.26
CA ILE A 213 -8.28 26.63 -1.08
C ILE A 213 -9.74 26.38 -0.71
N ASN A 214 -10.30 27.13 0.22
CA ASN A 214 -11.70 26.95 0.61
C ASN A 214 -12.68 27.30 -0.52
N TYR A 215 -12.24 28.08 -1.51
CA TYR A 215 -13.03 28.40 -2.70
C TYR A 215 -12.95 27.32 -3.77
N TRP A 216 -11.71 26.84 -4.09
CA TRP A 216 -11.47 25.93 -5.21
C TRP A 216 -11.58 24.44 -4.88
N MET A 217 -11.32 24.08 -3.62
CA MET A 217 -11.30 22.69 -3.21
C MET A 217 -12.60 22.23 -2.55
N PRO A 218 -12.90 20.92 -2.57
CA PRO A 218 -12.17 19.84 -3.22
C PRO A 218 -12.27 19.86 -4.75
N VAL A 219 -11.35 19.17 -5.44
CA VAL A 219 -11.39 19.01 -6.90
C VAL A 219 -12.65 18.25 -7.31
N ASP A 220 -13.45 18.80 -8.23
CA ASP A 220 -14.73 18.22 -8.62
C ASP A 220 -14.59 16.87 -9.31
N GLN A 221 -13.66 16.78 -10.28
CA GLN A 221 -13.39 15.56 -11.06
C GLN A 221 -11.89 15.36 -11.21
N TYR A 222 -11.39 14.23 -10.72
CA TYR A 222 -9.98 13.84 -10.80
C TYR A 222 -9.82 12.65 -11.71
N ILE A 223 -9.02 12.79 -12.76
CA ILE A 223 -8.88 11.80 -13.83
C ILE A 223 -7.47 11.23 -13.81
N GLY A 224 -7.34 9.91 -13.82
CA GLY A 224 -6.06 9.22 -13.83
C GLY A 224 -6.17 7.72 -13.90
N GLY A 225 -5.04 7.03 -14.00
CA GLY A 225 -4.99 5.56 -14.05
C GLY A 225 -5.30 4.92 -12.69
N VAL A 226 -5.85 3.72 -12.74
CA VAL A 226 -6.21 2.94 -11.53
C VAL A 226 -5.00 2.59 -10.66
N GLU A 227 -3.80 2.51 -11.24
CA GLU A 227 -2.55 2.23 -10.53
C GLU A 227 -2.23 3.25 -9.45
N HIS A 228 -2.75 4.47 -9.57
CA HIS A 228 -2.55 5.52 -8.58
C HIS A 228 -3.39 5.36 -7.32
N ALA A 229 -4.32 4.42 -7.26
CA ALA A 229 -5.16 4.18 -6.09
C ALA A 229 -4.34 3.91 -4.81
N ILE A 230 -3.27 3.13 -4.91
CA ILE A 230 -2.35 2.79 -3.82
C ILE A 230 -1.06 3.62 -3.83
N LEU A 231 -0.91 4.54 -4.75
CA LEU A 231 0.24 5.44 -4.92
C LEU A 231 -0.20 6.88 -4.67
N HIS A 232 -0.26 7.70 -5.71
CA HIS A 232 -0.56 9.13 -5.64
C HIS A 232 -1.86 9.47 -4.86
N LEU A 233 -2.95 8.74 -5.09
CA LEU A 233 -4.21 9.02 -4.41
C LEU A 233 -4.13 8.77 -2.90
N LEU A 234 -3.44 7.72 -2.48
CA LEU A 234 -3.23 7.42 -1.06
C LEU A 234 -2.40 8.52 -0.38
N TYR A 235 -1.30 8.94 -1.00
CA TYR A 235 -0.48 10.06 -0.50
C TYR A 235 -1.27 11.36 -0.44
N SER A 236 -2.04 11.69 -1.48
CA SER A 236 -2.85 12.91 -1.54
C SER A 236 -3.89 12.97 -0.43
N ARG A 237 -4.59 11.87 -0.18
CA ARG A 237 -5.57 11.77 0.91
C ARG A 237 -4.92 11.89 2.28
N PHE A 238 -3.81 11.17 2.49
CA PHE A 238 -3.06 11.26 3.74
C PHE A 238 -2.54 12.68 4.00
N PHE A 239 -1.94 13.31 2.99
CA PHE A 239 -1.39 14.66 3.11
C PHE A 239 -2.48 15.70 3.43
N THR A 240 -3.62 15.60 2.75
CA THR A 240 -4.79 16.45 3.01
C THR A 240 -5.28 16.31 4.45
N LEU A 241 -5.42 15.08 4.96
CA LEU A 241 -5.82 14.82 6.35
C LEU A 241 -4.78 15.33 7.36
N ALA A 242 -3.49 15.16 7.06
CA ALA A 242 -2.40 15.63 7.92
C ALA A 242 -2.37 17.16 8.03
N LEU A 243 -2.58 17.86 6.92
CA LEU A 243 -2.70 19.33 6.90
C LEU A 243 -3.91 19.79 7.72
N GLY A 244 -5.07 19.17 7.53
CA GLY A 244 -6.30 19.49 8.27
C GLY A 244 -6.19 19.25 9.78
N ASN A 245 -5.39 18.26 10.20
CA ASN A 245 -5.13 18.01 11.62
C ASN A 245 -4.31 19.13 12.30
N LYS A 246 -3.47 19.84 11.54
CA LYS A 246 -2.60 20.89 12.05
C LYS A 246 -3.15 22.30 11.83
N ASN A 247 -3.91 22.50 10.77
CA ASN A 247 -4.51 23.80 10.41
C ASN A 247 -6.04 23.76 10.54
N LYS A 248 -6.58 24.35 11.61
CA LYS A 248 -8.04 24.41 11.86
C LYS A 248 -8.84 25.18 10.79
N LYS A 249 -8.19 26.03 10.01
CA LYS A 249 -8.83 26.76 8.90
C LYS A 249 -8.95 25.92 7.63
N PHE A 250 -8.19 24.81 7.57
CA PHE A 250 -8.21 23.88 6.45
C PHE A 250 -9.34 22.85 6.67
N ASN A 251 -10.47 23.03 6.03
CA ASN A 251 -11.69 22.24 6.25
C ASN A 251 -11.86 21.07 5.27
N ILE A 252 -10.87 20.81 4.42
CA ILE A 252 -10.94 19.77 3.39
C ILE A 252 -10.59 18.42 4.00
N LYS A 253 -11.49 17.45 3.90
CA LYS A 253 -11.28 16.08 4.38
C LYS A 253 -10.84 15.13 3.27
N GLU A 254 -11.44 15.30 2.09
CA GLU A 254 -11.10 14.52 0.89
C GLU A 254 -10.69 15.50 -0.22
N PRO A 255 -9.55 15.29 -0.88
CA PRO A 255 -9.05 16.19 -1.89
C PRO A 255 -9.87 16.17 -3.19
N PHE A 256 -10.54 15.05 -3.49
CA PHE A 256 -11.25 14.80 -4.74
C PHE A 256 -12.69 14.37 -4.46
N LEU A 257 -13.68 15.04 -5.09
CA LEU A 257 -15.09 14.68 -4.99
C LEU A 257 -15.43 13.45 -5.84
N GLY A 258 -14.90 13.41 -7.05
CA GLY A 258 -15.09 12.32 -7.99
C GLY A 258 -13.77 11.84 -8.56
N LEU A 259 -13.63 10.51 -8.67
CA LEU A 259 -12.51 9.89 -9.35
C LEU A 259 -13.02 9.26 -10.65
N PHE A 260 -12.29 9.52 -11.73
CA PHE A 260 -12.51 8.85 -13.00
C PHE A 260 -11.23 8.06 -13.33
N THR A 261 -11.31 6.74 -13.17
CA THR A 261 -10.17 5.86 -13.43
C THR A 261 -10.17 5.43 -14.87
N GLN A 262 -9.11 5.80 -15.58
CA GLN A 262 -8.91 5.39 -16.97
C GLN A 262 -8.45 3.94 -17.04
N GLY A 263 -8.90 3.24 -18.08
CA GLY A 263 -8.34 1.95 -18.48
C GLY A 263 -6.90 2.09 -18.99
N MET A 264 -6.21 0.97 -19.09
CA MET A 264 -4.83 0.90 -19.57
C MET A 264 -4.81 0.81 -21.10
N VAL A 265 -3.77 1.36 -21.71
CA VAL A 265 -3.46 1.08 -23.10
C VAL A 265 -2.62 -0.20 -23.15
N CYS A 266 -3.16 -1.23 -23.80
CA CYS A 266 -2.58 -2.55 -23.90
C CYS A 266 -2.03 -2.80 -25.29
N HIS A 267 -1.00 -3.62 -25.38
CA HIS A 267 -0.44 -4.10 -26.64
C HIS A 267 -0.06 -5.57 -26.52
N GLU A 268 -0.08 -6.28 -27.62
CA GLU A 268 0.44 -7.64 -27.72
C GLU A 268 1.88 -7.72 -27.23
N THR A 269 2.25 -8.86 -26.75
CA THR A 269 3.63 -9.13 -26.33
C THR A 269 4.30 -10.09 -27.29
N TYR A 270 5.57 -9.88 -27.58
CA TYR A 270 6.32 -10.66 -28.56
C TYR A 270 7.55 -11.30 -27.94
N LYS A 271 7.78 -12.59 -28.26
CA LYS A 271 8.97 -13.33 -27.85
C LYS A 271 9.63 -14.01 -29.02
N ASP A 272 10.97 -14.02 -29.00
CA ASP A 272 11.75 -14.85 -29.91
C ASP A 272 11.71 -16.35 -29.52
N GLU A 273 12.36 -17.19 -30.31
CA GLU A 273 12.45 -18.63 -30.09
C GLU A 273 13.16 -19.00 -28.77
N ASN A 274 13.95 -18.11 -28.19
CA ASN A 274 14.66 -18.29 -26.91
C ASN A 274 13.87 -17.76 -25.72
N GLY A 275 12.67 -17.18 -25.96
CA GLY A 275 11.80 -16.62 -24.94
C GLY A 275 12.15 -15.18 -24.52
N PHE A 276 13.05 -14.49 -25.20
CA PHE A 276 13.37 -13.08 -24.96
C PHE A 276 12.30 -12.17 -25.54
N TRP A 277 11.95 -11.12 -24.79
CA TRP A 277 11.00 -10.12 -25.23
C TRP A 277 11.54 -9.28 -26.38
N LEU A 278 10.67 -9.03 -27.37
CA LEU A 278 10.94 -8.19 -28.54
C LEU A 278 10.07 -6.92 -28.50
N ASN A 279 10.59 -5.81 -29.00
CA ASN A 279 9.79 -4.60 -29.22
C ASN A 279 8.88 -4.78 -30.45
N PRO A 280 7.73 -4.09 -30.52
CA PRO A 280 6.86 -4.14 -31.69
C PRO A 280 7.54 -3.80 -33.01
N ASN A 281 8.49 -2.85 -33.01
CA ASN A 281 9.26 -2.47 -34.19
C ASN A 281 10.32 -3.51 -34.64
N GLU A 282 10.60 -4.52 -33.81
CA GLU A 282 11.48 -5.65 -34.15
C GLU A 282 10.68 -6.81 -34.82
N VAL A 283 9.36 -6.67 -34.95
CA VAL A 283 8.46 -7.71 -35.44
C VAL A 283 7.81 -7.28 -36.75
N GLU A 284 7.80 -8.19 -37.74
CA GLU A 284 7.16 -8.03 -39.01
C GLU A 284 6.01 -9.04 -39.12
N ILE A 285 4.89 -8.59 -39.71
CA ILE A 285 3.67 -9.42 -39.90
C ILE A 285 3.53 -9.69 -41.39
N SER A 286 3.51 -10.97 -41.78
CA SER A 286 3.24 -11.36 -43.16
C SER A 286 1.76 -11.18 -43.52
N LYS A 287 1.47 -11.26 -44.83
CA LYS A 287 0.07 -11.22 -45.35
C LYS A 287 -0.81 -12.36 -44.83
N GLU A 288 -0.20 -13.43 -44.33
CA GLU A 288 -0.87 -14.61 -43.78
C GLU A 288 -0.97 -14.57 -42.25
N ASN A 289 -0.74 -13.41 -41.63
CA ASN A 289 -0.72 -13.20 -40.18
C ASN A 289 0.34 -14.05 -39.43
N ASN A 290 1.45 -14.37 -40.08
CA ASN A 290 2.60 -14.95 -39.38
C ASN A 290 3.54 -13.88 -38.95
N TYR A 291 4.08 -14.00 -37.72
CA TYR A 291 4.94 -13.03 -37.09
C TYR A 291 6.40 -13.49 -37.11
N PHE A 292 7.31 -12.64 -37.59
CA PHE A 292 8.73 -12.92 -37.73
C PHE A 292 9.57 -11.76 -37.15
N ILE A 293 10.82 -12.02 -36.85
CA ILE A 293 11.78 -10.96 -36.56
C ILE A 293 12.01 -10.16 -37.84
N ASN A 294 11.92 -8.85 -37.77
CA ASN A 294 12.07 -7.92 -38.86
C ASN A 294 13.33 -8.24 -39.70
N GLY A 295 13.16 -8.42 -41.00
CA GLY A 295 14.20 -8.80 -41.96
C GLY A 295 14.71 -10.26 -41.81
N LYS A 296 14.06 -11.12 -41.03
CA LYS A 296 14.45 -12.53 -40.79
C LYS A 296 13.23 -13.47 -40.82
N PRO A 297 12.66 -13.74 -42.00
CA PRO A 297 11.42 -14.52 -42.13
C PRO A 297 11.54 -15.96 -41.64
N GLU A 298 12.74 -16.47 -41.47
CA GLU A 298 13.01 -17.80 -40.91
C GLU A 298 12.88 -17.84 -39.34
N LYS A 299 12.91 -16.67 -38.69
CA LYS A 299 12.81 -16.57 -37.23
C LYS A 299 11.41 -16.20 -36.79
N LYS A 300 10.65 -17.20 -36.36
CA LYS A 300 9.29 -17.03 -35.88
C LYS A 300 9.23 -16.31 -34.56
N VAL A 301 8.18 -15.53 -34.37
CA VAL A 301 7.86 -14.80 -33.13
C VAL A 301 6.62 -15.41 -32.50
N THR A 302 6.68 -15.66 -31.20
CA THR A 302 5.53 -16.06 -30.40
C THR A 302 4.79 -14.82 -29.94
N VAL A 303 3.50 -14.72 -30.27
CA VAL A 303 2.61 -13.63 -29.89
C VAL A 303 1.86 -14.00 -28.64
N GLY A 304 1.94 -13.16 -27.61
CA GLY A 304 1.15 -13.28 -26.38
C GLY A 304 -0.06 -12.36 -26.39
N ALA A 305 -0.98 -12.58 -25.47
CA ALA A 305 -2.17 -11.75 -25.32
C ALA A 305 -1.82 -10.26 -25.10
N PRO A 306 -2.71 -9.33 -25.47
CA PRO A 306 -2.57 -7.92 -25.13
C PRO A 306 -2.49 -7.73 -23.62
N GLU A 307 -1.48 -7.01 -23.18
CA GLU A 307 -1.25 -6.69 -21.77
C GLU A 307 -0.88 -5.20 -21.64
N SER A 308 -1.04 -4.65 -20.44
CA SER A 308 -0.59 -3.29 -20.15
C SER A 308 0.85 -3.06 -20.59
N MET A 309 1.09 -1.96 -21.28
CA MET A 309 2.40 -1.61 -21.81
C MET A 309 3.44 -1.46 -20.68
N SER A 310 4.58 -2.14 -20.83
CA SER A 310 5.69 -2.04 -19.87
C SER A 310 7.04 -2.16 -20.57
N LYS A 311 8.03 -1.42 -20.04
CA LYS A 311 9.42 -1.48 -20.52
C LYS A 311 10.04 -2.87 -20.34
N SER A 312 9.67 -3.59 -19.30
CA SER A 312 10.20 -4.92 -19.00
C SER A 312 9.75 -5.98 -20.01
N LYS A 313 8.53 -5.85 -20.54
CA LYS A 313 7.98 -6.73 -21.58
C LYS A 313 8.22 -6.20 -22.98
N LYS A 314 8.79 -5.03 -23.13
CA LYS A 314 9.08 -4.34 -24.38
C LYS A 314 7.85 -4.13 -25.29
N ASN A 315 6.64 -4.20 -24.76
CA ASN A 315 5.39 -4.02 -25.54
C ASN A 315 4.89 -2.57 -25.53
N THR A 316 5.80 -1.61 -25.45
CA THR A 316 5.49 -0.17 -25.45
C THR A 316 5.47 0.39 -26.87
N ILE A 317 4.48 1.24 -27.14
CA ILE A 317 4.40 2.07 -28.36
C ILE A 317 4.80 3.49 -27.99
N ASP A 318 5.68 4.10 -28.80
CA ASP A 318 6.10 5.48 -28.57
C ASP A 318 5.04 6.46 -29.11
N PRO A 319 4.40 7.25 -28.22
CA PRO A 319 3.42 8.26 -28.65
C PRO A 319 4.00 9.28 -29.63
N GLY A 320 5.29 9.61 -29.53
CA GLY A 320 5.95 10.57 -30.43
C GLY A 320 6.00 10.05 -31.86
N GLU A 321 6.32 8.78 -32.06
CA GLU A 321 6.31 8.15 -33.38
C GLU A 321 4.88 8.08 -33.95
N MET A 322 3.90 7.76 -33.12
CA MET A 322 2.50 7.70 -33.55
C MET A 322 1.97 9.07 -33.96
N ILE A 323 2.28 10.10 -33.19
CA ILE A 323 1.91 11.48 -33.51
C ILE A 323 2.59 11.93 -34.82
N LYS A 324 3.82 11.55 -35.04
CA LYS A 324 4.55 11.84 -36.29
C LYS A 324 3.93 11.14 -37.50
N ASN A 325 3.51 9.90 -37.33
CA ASN A 325 2.99 9.08 -38.45
C ASN A 325 1.53 9.38 -38.77
N TYR A 326 0.69 9.62 -37.76
CA TYR A 326 -0.77 9.73 -37.92
C TYR A 326 -1.33 11.12 -37.53
N GLY A 327 -0.56 11.93 -36.81
CA GLY A 327 -1.01 13.19 -36.27
C GLY A 327 -1.63 13.04 -34.86
N ALA A 328 -1.53 14.11 -34.07
CA ALA A 328 -2.01 14.09 -32.69
C ALA A 328 -3.52 13.88 -32.58
N ASP A 329 -4.31 14.46 -33.50
CA ASP A 329 -5.78 14.36 -33.46
C ASP A 329 -6.26 12.95 -33.80
N ALA A 330 -5.59 12.24 -34.73
CA ALA A 330 -5.91 10.85 -35.04
C ALA A 330 -5.65 9.95 -33.80
N VAL A 331 -4.51 10.10 -33.13
CA VAL A 331 -4.18 9.35 -31.91
C VAL A 331 -5.19 9.64 -30.80
N ARG A 332 -5.53 10.90 -30.55
CA ARG A 332 -6.52 11.29 -29.55
C ARG A 332 -7.90 10.72 -29.88
N PHE A 333 -8.30 10.80 -31.13
CA PHE A 333 -9.60 10.30 -31.59
C PHE A 333 -9.70 8.79 -31.42
N PHE A 334 -8.66 8.05 -31.79
CA PHE A 334 -8.58 6.59 -31.57
C PHE A 334 -8.78 6.23 -30.10
N ILE A 335 -7.97 6.81 -29.21
CA ILE A 335 -8.05 6.51 -27.76
C ILE A 335 -9.43 6.81 -27.16
N LEU A 336 -10.11 7.84 -27.64
CA LEU A 336 -11.41 8.26 -27.10
C LEU A 336 -12.61 7.55 -27.76
N SER A 337 -12.44 6.96 -28.94
CA SER A 337 -13.54 6.37 -29.71
C SER A 337 -13.56 4.84 -29.68
N ASP A 338 -12.40 4.19 -29.43
CA ASP A 338 -12.28 2.74 -29.52
C ASP A 338 -13.04 2.03 -28.39
N SER A 339 -12.91 2.52 -27.17
CA SER A 339 -13.53 1.90 -26.00
C SER A 339 -14.02 2.97 -25.02
N PRO A 340 -14.98 2.65 -24.13
CA PRO A 340 -15.29 3.50 -22.99
C PRO A 340 -14.00 3.79 -22.20
N PRO A 341 -13.77 5.05 -21.78
CA PRO A 341 -12.49 5.45 -21.16
C PRO A 341 -12.09 4.68 -19.92
N GLU A 342 -13.05 4.03 -19.23
CA GLU A 342 -12.82 3.20 -18.04
C GLU A 342 -12.32 1.79 -18.40
N LYS A 343 -12.39 1.39 -19.66
CA LYS A 343 -11.94 0.08 -20.12
C LYS A 343 -10.57 0.16 -20.77
N ASP A 344 -9.87 -0.95 -20.73
CA ASP A 344 -8.60 -1.08 -21.43
C ASP A 344 -8.79 -0.93 -22.94
N VAL A 345 -7.88 -0.20 -23.57
CA VAL A 345 -7.81 0.00 -25.02
C VAL A 345 -6.69 -0.85 -25.57
N GLN A 346 -6.99 -1.71 -26.52
CA GLN A 346 -5.95 -2.43 -27.24
C GLN A 346 -5.42 -1.54 -28.36
N TRP A 347 -4.11 -1.20 -28.29
CA TRP A 347 -3.47 -0.47 -29.37
C TRP A 347 -3.45 -1.28 -30.66
N SER A 348 -3.78 -0.66 -31.76
CA SER A 348 -3.77 -1.23 -33.11
C SER A 348 -3.37 -0.16 -34.11
N ASP A 349 -2.37 -0.43 -34.92
CA ASP A 349 -1.98 0.46 -36.03
C ASP A 349 -3.05 0.57 -37.09
N GLN A 350 -3.91 -0.44 -37.19
CA GLN A 350 -5.05 -0.44 -38.13
C GLN A 350 -6.18 0.49 -37.67
N GLY A 351 -6.41 0.61 -36.37
CA GLY A 351 -7.40 1.52 -35.77
C GLY A 351 -7.02 2.97 -35.94
#